data_8df187d3abb7c938c6dfa2e5c42edef1
#
_entry.id   8df187d3abb7c938c6dfa2e5c42edef1
#
_cell.length_a   1.000
_cell.length_b   1.000
_cell.length_c   1.000
_cell.angle_alpha   90.00
_cell.angle_beta   90.00
_cell.angle_gamma   90.00
#
_symmetry.space_group_name_H-M   'P 1'
#
loop_
_entity.id
_entity.type
_entity.pdbx_description
1 polymer ?
#
loop_
_entity_poly.entity_id
_entity_poly.type
_entity_poly.pdbx_seq_one_letter_code
_entity_poly.pdbx_strand_id
1 'polypeptide(L)'
;SMNTKTQWGIAGMGVMGTSLSRNFSQKEISLALFNRRVEGKEEDVALKKKQLYSELNRTQAFEELKDFVSAIERPRKIFIMLPAGVATSHFLKQLIPLLSKGDIVIDGGNAHYKETEKRAKRLDDEGILFLGVGGSGGEEGALKGPSLMVGGDHTAYEIVKEDLFIIAAKNSN
;
A
#
# COMPACT_ATOMS: atom_id res chain seq x y z
N SER A 1 25.35 5.29 0.30
CA SER A 1 24.46 6.44 0.08
C SER A 1 23.21 6.30 0.94
N MET A 2 22.75 7.42 1.43
CA MET A 2 21.50 7.44 2.19
C MET A 2 20.34 7.42 1.22
N ASN A 3 19.43 6.45 1.42
CA ASN A 3 18.22 6.39 0.63
C ASN A 3 17.26 7.49 1.09
N THR A 4 16.71 8.20 0.13
CA THR A 4 15.65 9.15 0.39
C THR A 4 14.41 8.39 0.85
N LYS A 5 13.65 8.97 1.78
CA LYS A 5 12.35 8.41 2.18
C LYS A 5 11.39 8.41 1.01
N THR A 6 10.55 7.39 0.94
CA THR A 6 9.54 7.30 -0.10
C THR A 6 8.25 8.01 0.30
N GLN A 7 7.47 8.41 -0.70
CA GLN A 7 6.20 9.09 -0.48
C GLN A 7 5.11 8.12 0.01
N TRP A 8 5.14 6.89 -0.49
CA TRP A 8 4.15 5.86 -0.17
C TRP A 8 4.82 4.53 0.06
N GLY A 9 4.07 3.63 0.70
CA GLY A 9 4.40 2.20 0.77
C GLY A 9 3.23 1.38 0.26
N ILE A 10 3.54 0.28 -0.42
CA ILE A 10 2.52 -0.69 -0.86
C ILE A 10 2.91 -2.05 -0.33
N ALA A 11 2.01 -2.69 0.42
CA ALA A 11 2.23 -4.00 1.01
C ALA A 11 1.38 -5.04 0.29
N GLY A 12 2.04 -6.09 -0.18
CA GLY A 12 1.41 -7.18 -0.94
C GLY A 12 1.71 -7.05 -2.42
N MET A 13 2.66 -7.85 -2.90
CA MET A 13 3.15 -7.80 -4.29
C MET A 13 2.60 -8.94 -5.13
N GLY A 14 1.34 -9.31 -4.94
CA GLY A 14 0.63 -10.14 -5.88
C GLY A 14 0.31 -9.36 -7.16
N VAL A 15 -0.56 -9.90 -7.99
CA VAL A 15 -0.90 -9.29 -9.28
C VAL A 15 -1.42 -7.85 -9.13
N MET A 16 -2.37 -7.64 -8.24
CA MET A 16 -2.99 -6.33 -8.06
C MET A 16 -2.05 -5.32 -7.41
N GLY A 17 -1.33 -5.73 -6.38
CA GLY A 17 -0.37 -4.87 -5.70
C GLY A 17 0.76 -4.45 -6.62
N THR A 18 1.24 -5.37 -7.45
CA THR A 18 2.27 -5.07 -8.46
C THR A 18 1.76 -4.07 -9.49
N SER A 19 0.55 -4.27 -10.01
CA SER A 19 -0.03 -3.38 -11.02
C SER A 19 -0.28 -1.99 -10.45
N LEU A 20 -0.76 -1.89 -9.22
CA LEU A 20 -0.93 -0.62 -8.54
C LEU A 20 0.42 0.09 -8.36
N SER A 21 1.45 -0.66 -7.95
CA SER A 21 2.81 -0.12 -7.79
C SER A 21 3.36 0.44 -9.10
N ARG A 22 3.12 -0.26 -10.20
CA ARG A 22 3.53 0.21 -11.51
C ARG A 22 2.81 1.51 -11.88
N ASN A 23 1.51 1.62 -11.56
CA ASN A 23 0.73 2.83 -11.79
C ASN A 23 1.31 4.01 -10.98
N PHE A 24 1.54 3.84 -9.68
CA PHE A 24 2.16 4.86 -8.84
C PHE A 24 3.50 5.31 -9.43
N SER A 25 4.34 4.36 -9.81
CA SER A 25 5.68 4.66 -10.34
C SER A 25 5.64 5.39 -11.67
N GLN A 26 4.71 5.06 -12.55
CA GLN A 26 4.51 5.76 -13.81
C GLN A 26 4.07 7.21 -13.61
N LYS A 27 3.45 7.50 -12.49
CA LYS A 27 3.03 8.84 -12.08
C LYS A 27 4.07 9.54 -11.21
N GLU A 28 5.28 8.97 -11.14
CA GLU A 28 6.43 9.53 -10.42
C GLU A 28 6.21 9.69 -8.91
N ILE A 29 5.37 8.85 -8.32
CA ILE A 29 5.20 8.76 -6.86
C ILE A 29 6.17 7.70 -6.35
N SER A 30 7.08 8.09 -5.47
CA SER A 30 8.11 7.17 -4.96
C SER A 30 7.53 6.15 -3.99
N LEU A 31 8.01 4.90 -4.09
CA LEU A 31 7.43 3.76 -3.38
C LEU A 31 8.44 2.91 -2.64
N ALA A 32 8.05 2.49 -1.43
CA ALA A 32 8.59 1.31 -0.78
C ALA A 32 7.61 0.15 -1.06
N LEU A 33 8.15 -1.00 -1.40
CA LEU A 33 7.37 -2.21 -1.71
C LEU A 33 7.66 -3.26 -0.65
N PHE A 34 6.62 -3.88 -0.13
CA PHE A 34 6.75 -4.95 0.84
C PHE A 34 6.02 -6.20 0.39
N ASN A 35 6.69 -7.35 0.53
CA ASN A 35 6.04 -8.65 0.49
C ASN A 35 6.69 -9.53 1.55
N ARG A 36 5.87 -10.22 2.32
CA ARG A 36 6.37 -11.13 3.36
C ARG A 36 7.24 -12.22 2.76
N ARG A 37 8.12 -12.78 3.57
CA ARG A 37 8.87 -13.96 3.20
C ARG A 37 8.18 -15.21 3.74
N VAL A 38 7.97 -16.18 2.88
CA VAL A 38 7.54 -17.52 3.26
C VAL A 38 8.49 -18.49 2.60
N GLU A 39 9.32 -19.13 3.40
CA GLU A 39 10.37 -20.03 2.89
C GLU A 39 9.79 -21.09 1.95
N GLY A 40 10.40 -21.21 0.80
CA GLY A 40 9.99 -22.14 -0.25
C GLY A 40 8.77 -21.72 -1.07
N LYS A 41 8.09 -20.64 -0.71
CA LYS A 41 6.85 -20.20 -1.38
C LYS A 41 6.88 -18.74 -1.83
N GLU A 42 7.27 -17.84 -0.95
CA GLU A 42 7.34 -16.40 -1.24
C GLU A 42 8.70 -15.90 -0.77
N GLU A 43 9.62 -15.77 -1.72
CA GLU A 43 10.98 -15.33 -1.42
C GLU A 43 11.39 -14.24 -2.39
N ASP A 44 11.89 -13.13 -1.85
CA ASP A 44 12.34 -11.97 -2.63
C ASP A 44 11.28 -11.46 -3.61
N VAL A 45 10.01 -11.57 -3.26
CA VAL A 45 8.91 -11.25 -4.17
C VAL A 45 8.95 -9.78 -4.59
N ALA A 46 9.09 -8.85 -3.66
CA ALA A 46 9.14 -7.43 -3.99
C ALA A 46 10.36 -7.11 -4.86
N LEU A 47 11.51 -7.67 -4.53
CA LEU A 47 12.74 -7.48 -5.32
C LEU A 47 12.59 -8.03 -6.73
N LYS A 48 12.00 -9.21 -6.89
CA LYS A 48 11.77 -9.81 -8.20
C LYS A 48 10.84 -8.97 -9.06
N LYS A 49 9.78 -8.39 -8.46
CA LYS A 49 8.88 -7.50 -9.18
C LYS A 49 9.60 -6.23 -9.62
N LYS A 50 10.41 -5.66 -8.75
CA LYS A 50 11.24 -4.50 -9.08
C LYS A 50 12.14 -4.78 -10.28
N GLN A 51 12.75 -5.96 -10.34
CA GLN A 51 13.63 -6.35 -11.42
C GLN A 51 12.88 -6.66 -12.72
N LEU A 52 11.65 -7.17 -12.58
CA LEU A 52 10.85 -7.58 -13.74
C LEU A 52 10.28 -6.39 -14.52
N TYR A 53 9.90 -5.32 -13.81
CA TYR A 53 9.25 -4.17 -14.43
C TYR A 53 10.13 -2.93 -14.34
N SER A 54 10.52 -2.37 -15.50
CA SER A 54 11.43 -1.21 -15.56
C SER A 54 10.88 0.01 -14.83
N GLU A 55 9.56 0.22 -14.84
CA GLU A 55 8.96 1.35 -14.12
C GLU A 55 9.13 1.25 -12.61
N LEU A 56 9.46 0.07 -12.07
CA LEU A 56 9.71 -0.12 -10.64
C LEU A 56 11.19 0.03 -10.24
N ASN A 57 12.06 0.41 -11.18
CA ASN A 57 13.50 0.41 -10.93
C ASN A 57 13.96 1.36 -9.81
N ARG A 58 13.18 2.39 -9.50
CA ARG A 58 13.50 3.35 -8.44
C ARG A 58 12.84 3.03 -7.11
N THR A 59 12.03 1.98 -7.04
CA THR A 59 11.38 1.58 -5.80
C THR A 59 12.39 0.95 -4.85
N GLN A 60 12.03 0.91 -3.57
CA GLN A 60 12.80 0.22 -2.55
C GLN A 60 12.02 -1.02 -2.15
N ALA A 61 12.64 -2.20 -2.27
CA ALA A 61 11.96 -3.48 -2.04
C ALA A 61 12.37 -4.09 -0.71
N PHE A 62 11.39 -4.60 0.04
CA PHE A 62 11.60 -5.10 1.40
C PHE A 62 10.88 -6.42 1.67
N GLU A 63 11.49 -7.25 2.51
CA GLU A 63 10.85 -8.41 3.15
C GLU A 63 10.71 -8.23 4.65
N GLU A 64 11.45 -7.29 5.23
CA GLU A 64 11.38 -6.95 6.65
C GLU A 64 10.45 -5.77 6.85
N LEU A 65 9.40 -5.98 7.64
CA LEU A 65 8.35 -4.98 7.81
C LEU A 65 8.88 -3.71 8.48
N LYS A 66 9.77 -3.85 9.45
CA LYS A 66 10.37 -2.69 10.13
C LYS A 66 11.13 -1.81 9.16
N ASP A 67 11.90 -2.40 8.27
CA ASP A 67 12.69 -1.66 7.28
C ASP A 67 11.77 -0.99 6.26
N PHE A 68 10.72 -1.67 5.84
CA PHE A 68 9.70 -1.11 4.96
C PHE A 68 9.08 0.16 5.56
N VAL A 69 8.59 0.06 6.79
CA VAL A 69 7.96 1.20 7.48
C VAL A 69 8.95 2.36 7.63
N SER A 70 10.19 2.07 7.99
CA SER A 70 11.22 3.10 8.16
C SER A 70 11.58 3.82 6.87
N ALA A 71 11.33 3.21 5.72
CA ALA A 71 11.65 3.80 4.42
C ALA A 71 10.64 4.86 3.98
N ILE A 72 9.48 4.96 4.64
CA ILE A 72 8.38 5.82 4.21
C ILE A 72 8.38 7.11 5.03
N GLU A 73 8.21 8.26 4.35
CA GLU A 73 8.13 9.56 5.04
C GLU A 73 6.84 9.68 5.86
N ARG A 74 6.92 10.46 6.94
CA ARG A 74 5.76 10.73 7.80
C ARG A 74 4.97 11.95 7.32
N PRO A 75 3.64 11.95 7.47
CA PRO A 75 2.81 10.82 7.90
C PRO A 75 2.86 9.71 6.85
N ARG A 76 3.09 8.50 7.31
CA ARG A 76 3.24 7.37 6.40
C ARG A 76 1.90 7.04 5.76
N LYS A 77 1.94 6.76 4.46
CA LYS A 77 0.77 6.35 3.68
C LYS A 77 1.06 4.95 3.15
N ILE A 78 0.33 3.98 3.66
CA ILE A 78 0.57 2.57 3.33
C ILE A 78 -0.69 1.95 2.74
N PHE A 79 -0.58 1.49 1.51
CA PHE A 79 -1.64 0.79 0.80
C PHE A 79 -1.48 -0.70 1.04
N ILE A 80 -2.53 -1.36 1.55
CA ILE A 80 -2.53 -2.80 1.77
C ILE A 80 -3.28 -3.48 0.63
N MET A 81 -2.59 -4.37 -0.08
CA MET A 81 -3.12 -5.15 -1.20
C MET A 81 -3.00 -6.64 -0.89
N LEU A 82 -3.58 -7.05 0.22
CA LEU A 82 -3.59 -8.44 0.68
C LEU A 82 -4.98 -9.03 0.55
N PRO A 83 -5.10 -10.37 0.47
CA PRO A 83 -6.42 -11.01 0.51
C PRO A 83 -7.17 -10.61 1.78
N ALA A 84 -8.48 -10.40 1.63
CA ALA A 84 -9.34 -10.02 2.74
C ALA A 84 -9.34 -11.08 3.84
N GLY A 85 -9.64 -10.66 5.07
CA GLY A 85 -9.82 -11.55 6.21
C GLY A 85 -8.56 -11.78 7.02
N VAL A 86 -8.21 -13.06 7.24
CA VAL A 86 -7.13 -13.45 8.17
C VAL A 86 -5.78 -12.85 7.79
N ALA A 87 -5.43 -12.85 6.50
CA ALA A 87 -4.16 -12.32 6.03
C ALA A 87 -4.02 -10.83 6.38
N THR A 88 -5.05 -10.04 6.12
CA THR A 88 -5.06 -8.61 6.44
C THR A 88 -4.98 -8.38 7.94
N SER A 89 -5.74 -9.14 8.72
CA SER A 89 -5.72 -9.02 10.19
C SER A 89 -4.36 -9.35 10.78
N HIS A 90 -3.74 -10.41 10.29
CA HIS A 90 -2.41 -10.82 10.75
C HIS A 90 -1.36 -9.75 10.43
N PHE A 91 -1.42 -9.22 9.22
CA PHE A 91 -0.52 -8.15 8.79
C PHE A 91 -0.66 -6.90 9.67
N LEU A 92 -1.90 -6.49 9.95
CA LEU A 92 -2.16 -5.31 10.77
C LEU A 92 -1.62 -5.46 12.19
N LYS A 93 -1.69 -6.64 12.78
CA LYS A 93 -1.10 -6.89 14.10
C LYS A 93 0.39 -6.62 14.13
N GLN A 94 1.08 -6.89 13.02
CA GLN A 94 2.52 -6.65 12.92
C GLN A 94 2.83 -5.20 12.53
N LEU A 95 2.00 -4.60 11.70
CA LEU A 95 2.22 -3.26 11.17
C LEU A 95 1.96 -2.16 12.19
N ILE A 96 0.81 -2.20 12.86
CA ILE A 96 0.34 -1.12 13.73
C ILE A 96 1.36 -0.71 14.80
N PRO A 97 2.02 -1.65 15.50
CA PRO A 97 3.04 -1.27 16.49
C PRO A 97 4.24 -0.49 15.92
N LEU A 98 4.45 -0.55 14.63
CA LEU A 98 5.55 0.16 13.97
C LEU A 98 5.16 1.54 13.48
N LEU A 99 3.88 1.88 13.51
CA LEU A 99 3.37 3.14 13.00
C LEU A 99 3.36 4.23 14.07
N SER A 100 3.21 5.46 13.64
CA SER A 100 3.13 6.63 14.49
C SER A 100 1.78 7.32 14.32
N LYS A 101 1.38 8.09 15.34
CA LYS A 101 0.17 8.90 15.26
C LYS A 101 0.15 9.73 13.98
N GLY A 102 -0.96 9.69 13.28
CA GLY A 102 -1.14 10.39 12.01
C GLY A 102 -0.78 9.59 10.77
N ASP A 103 -0.15 8.41 10.94
CA ASP A 103 0.09 7.53 9.82
C ASP A 103 -1.24 6.98 9.28
N ILE A 104 -1.28 6.68 7.99
CA ILE A 104 -2.50 6.31 7.29
C ILE A 104 -2.35 4.92 6.69
N VAL A 105 -3.31 4.06 6.99
CA VAL A 105 -3.40 2.73 6.38
C VAL A 105 -4.61 2.72 5.46
N ILE A 106 -4.40 2.28 4.23
CA ILE A 106 -5.45 2.20 3.21
C ILE A 106 -5.64 0.73 2.84
N ASP A 107 -6.84 0.22 3.08
CA ASP A 107 -7.19 -1.14 2.67
C ASP A 107 -7.72 -1.08 1.24
N GLY A 108 -6.92 -1.54 0.30
CA GLY A 108 -7.24 -1.50 -1.13
C GLY A 108 -7.66 -2.84 -1.72
N GLY A 109 -7.56 -3.92 -0.94
CA GLY A 109 -7.87 -5.26 -1.41
C GLY A 109 -9.17 -5.83 -0.88
N ASN A 110 -9.94 -5.07 -0.12
CA ASN A 110 -11.09 -5.60 0.61
C ASN A 110 -12.34 -4.74 0.43
N ALA A 111 -13.41 -5.35 -0.09
CA ALA A 111 -14.73 -4.69 -0.19
C ALA A 111 -15.36 -4.42 1.19
N HIS A 112 -14.86 -5.08 2.23
CA HIS A 112 -15.39 -4.96 3.59
C HIS A 112 -14.39 -4.24 4.51
N TYR A 113 -13.82 -3.15 4.05
CA TYR A 113 -12.79 -2.41 4.78
C TYR A 113 -13.22 -1.95 6.18
N LYS A 114 -14.53 -1.81 6.44
CA LYS A 114 -15.01 -1.41 7.76
C LYS A 114 -14.66 -2.41 8.84
N GLU A 115 -14.59 -3.69 8.50
CA GLU A 115 -14.15 -4.73 9.45
C GLU A 115 -12.66 -4.58 9.72
N THR A 116 -11.86 -4.31 8.68
CA THR A 116 -10.44 -4.04 8.81
C THR A 116 -10.21 -2.83 9.70
N GLU A 117 -10.95 -1.74 9.47
CA GLU A 117 -10.88 -0.54 10.29
C GLU A 117 -11.19 -0.82 11.75
N LYS A 118 -12.25 -1.58 12.03
CA LYS A 118 -12.62 -1.95 13.40
C LYS A 118 -11.53 -2.75 14.10
N ARG A 119 -10.95 -3.73 13.38
CA ARG A 119 -9.88 -4.55 13.94
C ARG A 119 -8.64 -3.73 14.25
N ALA A 120 -8.28 -2.84 13.35
CA ALA A 120 -7.13 -1.97 13.53
C ALA A 120 -7.32 -1.03 14.71
N LYS A 121 -8.50 -0.45 14.87
CA LYS A 121 -8.81 0.41 16.02
C LYS A 121 -8.76 -0.32 17.35
N ARG A 122 -9.09 -1.63 17.37
CA ARG A 122 -8.97 -2.45 18.58
C ARG A 122 -7.52 -2.74 18.94
N LEU A 123 -6.63 -2.76 17.94
CA LEU A 123 -5.23 -3.06 18.17
C LEU A 123 -4.46 -1.82 18.63
N ASP A 124 -4.90 -0.64 18.18
CA ASP A 124 -4.23 0.61 18.50
C ASP A 124 -5.20 1.78 18.31
N ASP A 125 -5.53 2.49 19.39
CA ASP A 125 -6.36 3.68 19.36
C ASP A 125 -5.53 4.97 19.42
N GLU A 126 -4.22 4.91 19.16
CA GLU A 126 -3.32 6.04 19.26
C GLU A 126 -3.24 6.93 18.02
N GLY A 127 -4.29 6.98 17.23
CA GLY A 127 -4.38 7.96 16.15
C GLY A 127 -3.88 7.50 14.79
N ILE A 128 -3.87 6.18 14.53
CA ILE A 128 -3.67 5.66 13.19
C ILE A 128 -4.96 5.86 12.40
N LEU A 129 -4.84 6.41 11.20
CA LEU A 129 -5.98 6.73 10.35
C LEU A 129 -6.23 5.63 9.33
N PHE A 130 -7.50 5.34 9.07
CA PHE A 130 -7.88 4.26 8.15
C PHE A 130 -8.78 4.73 7.03
N LEU A 131 -8.50 4.22 5.82
CA LEU A 131 -9.37 4.39 4.66
C LEU A 131 -9.58 3.03 4.00
N GLY A 132 -10.77 2.85 3.42
CA GLY A 132 -11.01 1.78 2.49
C GLY A 132 -11.11 2.35 1.09
N VAL A 133 -10.44 1.72 0.15
CA VAL A 133 -10.48 2.12 -1.25
C VAL A 133 -10.85 0.91 -2.09
N GLY A 134 -12.02 0.96 -2.71
CA GLY A 134 -12.43 -0.04 -3.68
C GLY A 134 -12.02 0.38 -5.08
N GLY A 135 -11.42 -0.53 -5.82
CA GLY A 135 -11.06 -0.29 -7.21
C GLY A 135 -11.86 -1.19 -8.14
N SER A 136 -12.21 -0.70 -9.31
CA SER A 136 -12.81 -1.50 -10.37
C SER A 136 -11.84 -1.65 -11.54
N GLY A 137 -12.07 -2.67 -12.38
CA GLY A 137 -11.25 -2.89 -13.56
C GLY A 137 -10.15 -3.94 -13.38
N GLY A 138 -10.06 -4.59 -12.22
CA GLY A 138 -9.10 -5.66 -11.98
C GLY A 138 -7.66 -5.23 -12.16
N GLU A 139 -6.81 -6.12 -12.67
CA GLU A 139 -5.41 -5.86 -12.91
C GLU A 139 -5.18 -4.67 -13.85
N GLU A 140 -5.93 -4.64 -14.94
CA GLU A 140 -5.80 -3.57 -15.92
C GLU A 140 -6.18 -2.21 -15.32
N GLY A 141 -7.24 -2.15 -14.54
CA GLY A 141 -7.64 -0.93 -13.85
C GLY A 141 -6.57 -0.47 -12.86
N ALA A 142 -6.00 -1.38 -12.09
CA ALA A 142 -4.94 -1.05 -11.14
C ALA A 142 -3.72 -0.45 -11.83
N LEU A 143 -3.40 -0.93 -13.03
CA LEU A 143 -2.24 -0.45 -13.80
C LEU A 143 -2.53 0.85 -14.53
N LYS A 144 -3.71 0.99 -15.13
CA LYS A 144 -4.01 2.08 -16.07
C LYS A 144 -4.85 3.20 -15.47
N GLY A 145 -5.29 3.08 -14.26
CA GLY A 145 -6.12 4.09 -13.60
C GLY A 145 -7.43 3.47 -13.13
N PRO A 146 -7.48 3.01 -11.87
CA PRO A 146 -8.69 2.41 -11.32
C PRO A 146 -9.78 3.43 -11.10
N SER A 147 -11.02 2.99 -11.18
CA SER A 147 -12.14 3.76 -10.65
C SER A 147 -12.17 3.51 -9.15
N LEU A 148 -12.01 4.55 -8.36
CA LEU A 148 -11.86 4.43 -6.93
C LEU A 148 -13.12 4.86 -6.18
N MET A 149 -13.49 4.08 -5.17
CA MET A 149 -14.51 4.45 -4.19
C MET A 149 -13.82 4.49 -2.84
N VAL A 150 -13.90 5.62 -2.15
CA VAL A 150 -13.19 5.85 -0.90
C VAL A 150 -14.18 6.03 0.24
N GLY A 151 -13.91 5.36 1.36
CA GLY A 151 -14.69 5.54 2.59
C GLY A 151 -13.78 5.43 3.80
N GLY A 152 -14.23 6.01 4.91
CA GLY A 152 -13.49 5.97 6.18
C GLY A 152 -13.19 7.34 6.73
N ASP A 153 -12.00 7.53 7.27
CA ASP A 153 -11.61 8.75 7.96
C ASP A 153 -11.46 9.94 7.01
N HIS A 154 -12.21 11.01 7.27
CA HIS A 154 -12.19 12.21 6.43
C HIS A 154 -10.83 12.91 6.45
N THR A 155 -10.18 12.95 7.61
CA THR A 155 -8.86 13.58 7.74
C THR A 155 -7.83 12.81 6.89
N ALA A 156 -7.89 11.48 6.94
CA ALA A 156 -7.02 10.64 6.11
C ALA A 156 -7.26 10.92 4.62
N TYR A 157 -8.51 10.98 4.22
CA TYR A 157 -8.84 11.26 2.82
C TYR A 157 -8.28 12.60 2.34
N GLU A 158 -8.40 13.66 3.15
CA GLU A 158 -7.87 14.97 2.80
C GLU A 158 -6.35 14.94 2.55
N ILE A 159 -5.64 14.09 3.28
CA ILE A 159 -4.18 13.97 3.12
C ILE A 159 -3.81 13.24 1.82
N VAL A 160 -4.59 12.23 1.42
CA VAL A 160 -4.21 11.34 0.31
C VAL A 160 -4.96 11.61 -0.99
N LYS A 161 -5.98 12.45 -0.98
CA LYS A 161 -6.89 12.59 -2.12
C LYS A 161 -6.21 12.99 -3.42
N GLU A 162 -5.21 13.86 -3.37
CA GLU A 162 -4.52 14.30 -4.59
C GLU A 162 -3.80 13.13 -5.25
N ASP A 163 -3.09 12.32 -4.47
CA ASP A 163 -2.40 11.15 -5.01
C ASP A 163 -3.40 10.11 -5.52
N LEU A 164 -4.52 9.92 -4.83
CA LEU A 164 -5.57 9.01 -5.30
C LEU A 164 -6.16 9.48 -6.64
N PHE A 165 -6.38 10.78 -6.81
CA PHE A 165 -6.81 11.31 -8.10
C PHE A 165 -5.77 11.08 -9.20
N ILE A 166 -4.50 11.24 -8.87
CA ILE A 166 -3.42 11.04 -9.83
C ILE A 166 -3.40 9.58 -10.31
N ILE A 167 -3.48 8.61 -9.39
CA ILE A 167 -3.45 7.20 -9.79
C ILE A 167 -4.75 6.73 -10.43
N ALA A 168 -5.88 7.38 -10.15
CA ALA A 168 -7.15 7.09 -10.81
C ALA A 168 -7.22 7.63 -12.24
N ALA A 169 -6.38 8.59 -12.57
CA ALA A 169 -6.32 9.13 -13.92
C ALA A 169 -5.80 8.07 -14.91
N LYS A 170 -6.41 8.01 -16.09
CA LYS A 170 -6.00 7.04 -17.10
C LYS A 170 -4.58 7.34 -17.58
N ASN A 171 -3.76 6.31 -17.68
CA ASN A 171 -2.46 6.42 -18.30
C ASN A 171 -2.63 6.54 -19.80
N SER A 172 -1.82 7.41 -20.41
CA SER A 172 -1.79 7.58 -21.87
C SER A 172 -1.23 6.30 -22.49
N ASN A 173 -1.96 5.65 -23.31
CA ASN A 173 -1.74 4.37 -23.94
C ASN A 173 -2.08 3.21 -23.09
#